data_e6df9bc0c339c568c74963d39f364080
#
_entry.id   e6df9bc0c339c568c74963d39f364080
#
_cell.length_a   1.000
_cell.length_b   1.000
_cell.length_c   1.000
_cell.angle_alpha   90.00
_cell.angle_beta   90.00
_cell.angle_gamma   90.00
#
_symmetry.space_group_name_H-M   'P 1'
#
loop_
_entity.id
_entity.type
_entity.pdbx_description
1 polymer ?
#
loop_
_entity_poly.entity_id
_entity_poly.type
_entity_poly.pdbx_seq_one_letter_code
_entity_poly.pdbx_strand_id
1 'polypeptide(L)'
;MLPIGSRPAAACGGRQLYSDHDEAIFDATRPLVFNAIPELGTARPDFLDRALIVEFLALPPELRRDEARYWSEFSDRQPRILAALLDAAVTGLRNLPQVKLERLPRLADFALWVSACEEALDMQPGEAIAASKANCAEARDLALEASPLYGPLAELAREGFTGTVAELHTRLDSMVGDANAPFGALAQGAQWPG
;
A
#
# COMPACT_ATOMS: atom_id res chain seq x y z
N MET A 1 -26.48 19.31 5.72
CA MET A 1 -25.66 19.41 4.50
C MET A 1 -24.39 20.13 4.90
N LEU A 2 -23.33 19.36 5.24
CA LEU A 2 -22.03 19.92 5.62
C LEU A 2 -21.27 20.29 4.34
N PRO A 3 -20.62 21.46 4.26
CA PRO A 3 -19.82 21.81 3.11
C PRO A 3 -18.64 20.83 3.03
N ILE A 4 -18.57 20.12 1.91
CA ILE A 4 -17.40 19.35 1.54
C ILE A 4 -16.26 20.36 1.39
N GLY A 5 -15.37 20.40 2.41
CA GLY A 5 -14.20 21.24 2.37
C GLY A 5 -13.39 20.93 1.11
N SER A 6 -13.13 21.98 0.34
CA SER A 6 -12.29 21.91 -0.86
C SER A 6 -10.89 21.39 -0.46
N ARG A 7 -10.66 20.09 -0.65
CA ARG A 7 -9.31 19.53 -0.61
C ARG A 7 -8.52 20.15 -1.75
N PRO A 8 -7.25 20.54 -1.54
CA PRO A 8 -6.40 20.88 -2.66
C PRO A 8 -6.31 19.65 -3.56
N ALA A 9 -6.83 19.76 -4.76
CA ALA A 9 -6.73 18.74 -5.76
C ALA A 9 -5.26 18.50 -6.09
N ALA A 10 -4.88 17.24 -6.24
CA ALA A 10 -3.56 16.91 -6.76
C ALA A 10 -3.55 17.30 -8.25
N ALA A 11 -2.98 18.45 -8.54
CA ALA A 11 -2.78 18.89 -9.92
C ALA A 11 -1.63 18.07 -10.52
N CYS A 12 -1.90 17.36 -11.61
CA CYS A 12 -0.89 16.73 -12.45
C CYS A 12 -0.68 17.62 -13.66
N GLY A 13 0.51 18.22 -13.77
CA GLY A 13 0.89 19.02 -14.94
C GLY A 13 1.51 18.14 -16.02
N GLY A 14 1.06 18.28 -17.25
CA GLY A 14 1.63 17.64 -18.42
C GLY A 14 1.81 18.66 -19.54
N ARG A 15 2.88 18.49 -20.34
CA ARG A 15 3.11 19.36 -21.50
C ARG A 15 2.01 19.14 -22.55
N GLN A 16 1.36 20.22 -22.99
CA GLN A 16 0.37 20.13 -24.04
C GLN A 16 1.06 19.78 -25.36
N LEU A 17 0.58 18.74 -26.07
CA LEU A 17 1.09 18.38 -27.40
C LEU A 17 0.83 19.54 -28.37
N TYR A 18 1.88 19.92 -29.12
CA TYR A 18 1.86 21.00 -30.15
C TYR A 18 1.81 22.44 -29.63
N SER A 19 2.07 22.72 -28.34
CA SER A 19 2.33 24.06 -27.85
C SER A 19 3.63 24.11 -27.07
N ASP A 20 4.44 25.19 -27.27
CA ASP A 20 5.74 25.33 -26.62
C ASP A 20 5.67 25.97 -25.23
N HIS A 21 4.51 26.51 -24.85
CA HIS A 21 4.37 27.36 -23.66
C HIS A 21 3.19 27.03 -22.73
N ASP A 22 2.33 26.08 -23.10
CA ASP A 22 1.15 25.77 -22.28
C ASP A 22 1.29 24.45 -21.53
N GLU A 23 1.17 24.50 -20.19
CA GLU A 23 0.97 23.34 -19.36
C GLU A 23 -0.52 23.02 -19.26
N ALA A 24 -0.90 21.79 -19.60
CA ALA A 24 -2.22 21.30 -19.28
C ALA A 24 -2.23 20.83 -17.82
N ILE A 25 -2.92 21.57 -16.96
CA ILE A 25 -3.13 21.19 -15.57
C ILE A 25 -4.41 20.38 -15.48
N PHE A 26 -4.26 19.11 -15.10
CA PHE A 26 -5.39 18.24 -14.82
C PHE A 26 -5.67 18.25 -13.32
N ASP A 27 -6.77 18.86 -12.95
CA ASP A 27 -7.29 18.86 -11.59
C ASP A 27 -8.24 17.67 -11.44
N ALA A 28 -7.73 16.57 -10.86
CA ALA A 28 -8.52 15.36 -10.66
C ALA A 28 -8.12 14.64 -9.38
N THR A 29 -9.10 14.42 -8.52
CA THR A 29 -8.96 13.50 -7.37
C THR A 29 -9.65 12.19 -7.75
N ARG A 30 -8.86 11.18 -8.13
CA ARG A 30 -9.38 9.88 -8.54
C ARG A 30 -8.62 8.75 -7.85
N PRO A 31 -9.29 7.65 -7.48
CA PRO A 31 -8.60 6.44 -7.06
C PRO A 31 -7.78 5.91 -8.24
N LEU A 32 -6.56 5.47 -7.95
CA LEU A 32 -5.67 4.85 -8.93
C LEU A 32 -5.51 3.38 -8.59
N VAL A 33 -5.53 2.53 -9.59
CA VAL A 33 -5.22 1.11 -9.45
C VAL A 33 -3.93 0.85 -10.23
N PHE A 34 -2.93 0.33 -9.53
CA PHE A 34 -1.66 -0.08 -10.13
C PHE A 34 -1.59 -1.60 -10.14
N ASN A 35 -1.17 -2.16 -11.26
CA ASN A 35 -0.84 -3.57 -11.39
C ASN A 35 0.66 -3.66 -11.70
N ALA A 36 1.40 -4.35 -10.84
CA ALA A 36 2.83 -4.53 -11.01
C ALA A 36 3.23 -5.93 -10.51
N ILE A 37 4.31 -6.45 -11.05
CA ILE A 37 5.04 -7.57 -10.43
C ILE A 37 5.98 -6.89 -9.44
N PRO A 38 5.76 -7.02 -8.12
CA PRO A 38 6.28 -6.05 -7.19
C PRO A 38 7.74 -6.26 -6.84
N GLU A 39 8.43 -5.12 -6.78
CA GLU A 39 9.34 -4.85 -5.67
C GLU A 39 8.78 -3.64 -4.92
N LEU A 40 7.77 -3.86 -4.10
CA LEU A 40 7.19 -2.81 -3.23
C LEU A 40 8.21 -2.28 -2.22
N GLY A 41 9.32 -2.99 -2.02
CA GLY A 41 10.40 -2.58 -1.14
C GLY A 41 11.06 -1.26 -1.48
N THR A 42 10.89 -0.75 -2.71
CA THR A 42 11.37 0.56 -3.13
C THR A 42 10.32 1.66 -3.03
N ALA A 43 9.09 1.32 -2.66
CA ALA A 43 8.01 2.30 -2.55
C ALA A 43 8.21 3.22 -1.34
N ARG A 44 7.96 4.50 -1.54
CA ARG A 44 8.11 5.50 -0.46
C ARG A 44 7.06 5.26 0.64
N PRO A 45 7.42 5.41 1.92
CA PRO A 45 6.50 5.20 3.05
C PRO A 45 5.21 6.03 2.97
N ASP A 46 5.30 7.26 2.45
CA ASP A 46 4.14 8.14 2.27
C ASP A 46 3.16 7.65 1.19
N PHE A 47 3.64 6.86 0.22
CA PHE A 47 2.80 6.16 -0.75
C PHE A 47 2.13 4.94 -0.10
N LEU A 48 2.89 4.12 0.62
CA LEU A 48 2.37 2.92 1.29
C LEU A 48 1.25 3.25 2.29
N ASP A 49 1.35 4.37 2.99
CA ASP A 49 0.32 4.85 3.91
C ASP A 49 -1.02 5.22 3.23
N ARG A 50 -1.04 5.30 1.91
CA ARG A 50 -2.21 5.68 1.11
C ARG A 50 -2.61 4.60 0.11
N ALA A 51 -1.95 3.45 0.14
CA ALA A 51 -2.20 2.33 -0.73
C ALA A 51 -2.93 1.20 0.02
N LEU A 52 -3.77 0.49 -0.68
CA LEU A 52 -4.25 -0.83 -0.30
C LEU A 52 -3.54 -1.82 -1.21
N ILE A 53 -2.76 -2.70 -0.62
CA ILE A 53 -1.98 -3.69 -1.36
C ILE A 53 -2.77 -4.98 -1.36
N VAL A 54 -3.06 -5.46 -2.56
CA VAL A 54 -3.73 -6.75 -2.76
C VAL A 54 -2.75 -7.67 -3.46
N GLU A 55 -2.27 -8.66 -2.74
CA GLU A 55 -1.38 -9.66 -3.29
C GLU A 55 -2.18 -10.81 -3.91
N PHE A 56 -1.87 -11.12 -5.16
CA PHE A 56 -2.42 -12.28 -5.86
C PHE A 56 -1.40 -13.41 -5.85
N LEU A 57 -1.76 -14.49 -5.21
CA LEU A 57 -0.92 -15.69 -5.20
C LEU A 57 -0.81 -16.28 -6.61
N ALA A 58 0.32 -16.93 -6.88
CA ALA A 58 0.52 -17.64 -8.15
C ALA A 58 -0.58 -18.70 -8.34
N LEU A 59 -1.24 -18.66 -9.51
CA LEU A 59 -2.28 -19.62 -9.83
C LEU A 59 -1.66 -20.97 -10.15
N PRO A 60 -2.01 -22.06 -9.41
CA PRO A 60 -1.55 -23.39 -9.69
C PRO A 60 -1.92 -23.81 -11.13
N PRO A 61 -1.09 -24.63 -11.81
CA PRO A 61 -1.33 -25.01 -13.18
C PRO A 61 -2.70 -25.64 -13.45
N GLU A 62 -3.21 -26.41 -12.49
CA GLU A 62 -4.51 -27.10 -12.54
C GLU A 62 -5.71 -26.16 -12.44
N LEU A 63 -5.51 -24.94 -11.91
CA LEU A 63 -6.56 -23.92 -11.82
C LEU A 63 -6.50 -22.91 -12.98
N ARG A 64 -5.52 -23.05 -13.87
CA ARG A 64 -5.42 -22.18 -15.04
C ARG A 64 -6.58 -22.44 -16.00
N ARG A 65 -7.10 -21.38 -16.59
CA ARG A 65 -8.22 -21.43 -17.53
C ARG A 65 -7.80 -20.69 -18.80
N ASP A 66 -8.37 -21.08 -19.91
CA ASP A 66 -8.27 -20.30 -21.11
C ASP A 66 -9.10 -19.00 -21.00
N GLU A 67 -8.74 -18.01 -21.76
CA GLU A 67 -9.32 -16.68 -21.69
C GLU A 67 -10.83 -16.68 -22.02
N ALA A 68 -11.24 -17.44 -23.02
CA ALA A 68 -12.63 -17.49 -23.44
C ALA A 68 -13.54 -18.06 -22.33
N ARG A 69 -13.10 -19.14 -21.69
CA ARG A 69 -13.78 -19.72 -20.54
C ARG A 69 -13.84 -18.76 -19.36
N TYR A 70 -12.74 -18.09 -19.05
CA TYR A 70 -12.68 -17.09 -17.98
C TYR A 70 -13.72 -15.99 -18.19
N TRP A 71 -13.76 -15.39 -19.39
CA TRP A 71 -14.68 -14.30 -19.69
C TRP A 71 -16.15 -14.76 -19.72
N SER A 72 -16.44 -15.98 -20.18
CA SER A 72 -17.79 -16.55 -20.09
C SER A 72 -18.25 -16.68 -18.64
N GLU A 73 -17.43 -17.30 -17.78
CA GLU A 73 -17.76 -17.46 -16.36
C GLU A 73 -17.87 -16.11 -15.63
N PHE A 74 -17.03 -15.14 -15.98
CA PHE A 74 -17.12 -13.79 -15.43
C PHE A 74 -18.42 -13.09 -15.82
N SER A 75 -18.79 -13.15 -17.09
CA SER A 75 -20.03 -12.53 -17.59
C SER A 75 -21.28 -13.08 -16.90
N ASP A 76 -21.30 -14.38 -16.62
CA ASP A 76 -22.39 -15.01 -15.86
C ASP A 76 -22.48 -14.53 -14.42
N ARG A 77 -21.35 -14.18 -13.83
CA ARG A 77 -21.27 -13.74 -12.42
C ARG A 77 -21.35 -12.23 -12.26
N GLN A 78 -21.03 -11.46 -13.30
CA GLN A 78 -20.95 -10.00 -13.28
C GLN A 78 -22.20 -9.33 -12.69
N PRO A 79 -23.45 -9.72 -13.02
CA PRO A 79 -24.63 -9.09 -12.44
C PRO A 79 -24.72 -9.27 -10.91
N ARG A 80 -24.31 -10.44 -10.42
CA ARG A 80 -24.30 -10.73 -8.96
C ARG A 80 -23.22 -9.94 -8.24
N ILE A 81 -22.03 -9.81 -8.86
CA ILE A 81 -20.92 -9.00 -8.33
C ILE A 81 -21.37 -7.53 -8.24
N LEU A 82 -21.98 -7.02 -9.32
CA LEU A 82 -22.48 -5.63 -9.34
C LEU A 82 -23.56 -5.42 -8.27
N ALA A 83 -24.50 -6.36 -8.13
CA ALA A 83 -25.54 -6.28 -7.10
C ALA A 83 -24.92 -6.18 -5.69
N ALA A 84 -23.96 -7.05 -5.37
CA ALA A 84 -23.28 -7.02 -4.07
C ALA A 84 -22.53 -5.69 -3.81
N LEU A 85 -21.89 -5.11 -4.83
CA LEU A 85 -21.23 -3.81 -4.73
C LEU A 85 -22.26 -2.67 -4.50
N LEU A 86 -23.42 -2.74 -5.16
CA LEU A 86 -24.49 -1.76 -4.96
C LEU A 86 -25.12 -1.88 -3.58
N ASP A 87 -25.32 -3.09 -3.09
CA ASP A 87 -25.83 -3.34 -1.73
C ASP A 87 -24.86 -2.78 -0.68
N ALA A 88 -23.56 -2.99 -0.86
CA ALA A 88 -22.55 -2.39 0.00
C ALA A 88 -22.58 -0.86 -0.06
N ALA A 89 -22.73 -0.28 -1.25
CA ALA A 89 -22.82 1.18 -1.40
C ALA A 89 -24.08 1.77 -0.74
N VAL A 90 -25.24 1.11 -0.89
CA VAL A 90 -26.50 1.54 -0.24
C VAL A 90 -26.39 1.46 1.27
N THR A 91 -25.83 0.37 1.79
CA THR A 91 -25.58 0.19 3.23
C THR A 91 -24.60 1.23 3.75
N GLY A 92 -23.50 1.45 3.02
CA GLY A 92 -22.53 2.49 3.36
C GLY A 92 -23.14 3.88 3.45
N LEU A 93 -23.95 4.29 2.46
CA LEU A 93 -24.62 5.59 2.47
C LEU A 93 -25.61 5.73 3.63
N ARG A 94 -26.28 4.65 4.01
CA ARG A 94 -27.23 4.62 5.14
C ARG A 94 -26.52 4.76 6.48
N ASN A 95 -25.42 4.03 6.66
CA ASN A 95 -24.73 3.91 7.93
C ASN A 95 -23.69 5.01 8.16
N LEU A 96 -23.14 5.60 7.10
CA LEU A 96 -22.04 6.60 7.18
C LEU A 96 -22.29 7.73 8.20
N PRO A 97 -23.51 8.32 8.34
CA PRO A 97 -23.75 9.38 9.32
C PRO A 97 -23.60 8.92 10.78
N GLN A 98 -23.66 7.62 11.03
CA GLN A 98 -23.63 7.04 12.38
C GLN A 98 -22.25 6.49 12.74
N VAL A 99 -21.35 6.29 11.76
CA VAL A 99 -20.01 5.76 11.98
C VAL A 99 -19.17 6.75 12.75
N LYS A 100 -18.61 6.30 13.86
CA LYS A 100 -17.66 7.05 14.68
C LYS A 100 -16.45 6.18 14.95
N LEU A 101 -15.28 6.65 14.55
CA LEU A 101 -14.00 6.01 14.83
C LEU A 101 -13.28 6.81 15.92
N GLU A 102 -12.77 6.12 16.94
CA GLU A 102 -11.99 6.75 18.02
C GLU A 102 -10.72 7.42 17.49
N ARG A 103 -10.06 6.80 16.51
CA ARG A 103 -8.88 7.34 15.82
C ARG A 103 -9.07 7.22 14.32
N LEU A 104 -8.93 8.35 13.65
CA LEU A 104 -8.94 8.40 12.19
C LEU A 104 -7.55 8.06 11.64
N PRO A 105 -7.43 7.07 10.75
CA PRO A 105 -6.18 6.81 10.03
C PRO A 105 -5.92 7.89 8.98
N ARG A 106 -4.80 7.79 8.27
CA ARG A 106 -4.42 8.76 7.22
C ARG A 106 -5.45 8.85 6.09
N LEU A 107 -6.06 7.72 5.72
CA LEU A 107 -7.19 7.65 4.78
C LEU A 107 -8.51 7.71 5.55
N ALA A 108 -8.77 8.83 6.23
CA ALA A 108 -9.92 8.97 7.14
C ALA A 108 -11.26 8.71 6.46
N ASP A 109 -11.49 9.29 5.27
CA ASP A 109 -12.76 9.14 4.55
C ASP A 109 -12.96 7.71 4.06
N PHE A 110 -11.89 7.04 3.61
CA PHE A 110 -11.93 5.62 3.26
C PHE A 110 -12.28 4.76 4.48
N ALA A 111 -11.66 5.03 5.63
CA ALA A 111 -11.91 4.29 6.85
C ALA A 111 -13.36 4.42 7.32
N LEU A 112 -13.92 5.62 7.30
CA LEU A 112 -15.34 5.86 7.63
C LEU A 112 -16.26 5.14 6.64
N TRP A 113 -15.94 5.22 5.35
CA TRP A 113 -16.74 4.59 4.31
C TRP A 113 -16.75 3.07 4.41
N VAL A 114 -15.58 2.43 4.53
CA VAL A 114 -15.50 0.96 4.61
C VAL A 114 -16.15 0.43 5.88
N SER A 115 -16.00 1.13 7.01
CA SER A 115 -16.70 0.77 8.25
C SER A 115 -18.23 0.89 8.10
N ALA A 116 -18.71 1.85 7.33
CA ALA A 116 -20.15 1.96 7.05
C ALA A 116 -20.67 0.80 6.18
N CYS A 117 -19.80 0.15 5.41
CA CYS A 117 -20.14 -0.96 4.51
C CYS A 117 -20.02 -2.35 5.18
N GLU A 118 -19.42 -2.47 6.36
CA GLU A 118 -19.08 -3.75 7.01
C GLU A 118 -20.25 -4.73 7.07
N GLU A 119 -21.45 -4.24 7.42
CA GLU A 119 -22.68 -5.05 7.50
C GLU A 119 -22.99 -5.75 6.15
N ALA A 120 -22.90 -5.04 5.03
CA ALA A 120 -23.19 -5.60 3.72
C ALA A 120 -22.07 -6.49 3.16
N LEU A 121 -20.88 -6.40 3.75
CA LEU A 121 -19.69 -7.19 3.40
C LEU A 121 -19.55 -8.44 4.29
N ASP A 122 -20.53 -8.71 5.16
CA ASP A 122 -20.51 -9.81 6.14
C ASP A 122 -19.28 -9.76 7.06
N MET A 123 -18.84 -8.53 7.39
CA MET A 123 -17.71 -8.24 8.27
C MET A 123 -18.20 -7.84 9.66
N GLN A 124 -17.42 -8.17 10.68
CA GLN A 124 -17.69 -7.72 12.03
C GLN A 124 -17.32 -6.22 12.21
N PRO A 125 -17.99 -5.50 13.12
CA PRO A 125 -17.67 -4.10 13.38
C PRO A 125 -16.19 -3.88 13.71
N GLY A 126 -15.51 -3.04 12.94
CA GLY A 126 -14.09 -2.72 13.07
C GLY A 126 -13.13 -3.66 12.34
N GLU A 127 -13.61 -4.73 11.73
CA GLU A 127 -12.78 -5.72 11.02
C GLU A 127 -12.10 -5.10 9.79
N ALA A 128 -12.81 -4.28 9.02
CA ALA A 128 -12.25 -3.57 7.87
C ALA A 128 -11.08 -2.65 8.26
N ILE A 129 -11.20 -1.97 9.39
CA ILE A 129 -10.12 -1.11 9.91
C ILE A 129 -8.94 -1.94 10.41
N ALA A 130 -9.20 -3.05 11.07
CA ALA A 130 -8.14 -3.96 11.51
C ALA A 130 -7.37 -4.53 10.30
N ALA A 131 -8.07 -4.98 9.27
CA ALA A 131 -7.49 -5.48 8.02
C ALA A 131 -6.67 -4.39 7.31
N SER A 132 -7.19 -3.15 7.21
CA SER A 132 -6.46 -2.03 6.61
C SER A 132 -5.18 -1.68 7.37
N LYS A 133 -5.21 -1.71 8.71
CA LYS A 133 -4.02 -1.47 9.53
C LYS A 133 -2.98 -2.58 9.35
N ALA A 134 -3.41 -3.84 9.32
CA ALA A 134 -2.53 -4.98 9.07
C ALA A 134 -1.86 -4.88 7.69
N ASN A 135 -2.63 -4.55 6.66
CA ASN A 135 -2.11 -4.34 5.30
C ASN A 135 -1.05 -3.23 5.23
N CYS A 136 -1.29 -2.09 5.88
CA CYS A 136 -0.28 -1.03 5.95
C CYS A 136 0.97 -1.42 6.75
N ALA A 137 0.83 -2.21 7.82
CA ALA A 137 1.97 -2.67 8.60
C ALA A 137 2.83 -3.64 7.78
N GLU A 138 2.21 -4.64 7.16
CA GLU A 138 2.88 -5.60 6.28
C GLU A 138 3.62 -4.93 5.11
N ALA A 139 2.98 -3.94 4.47
CA ALA A 139 3.61 -3.17 3.42
C ALA A 139 4.86 -2.41 3.89
N ARG A 140 4.82 -1.86 5.10
CA ARG A 140 5.98 -1.18 5.71
C ARG A 140 7.09 -2.17 6.05
N ASP A 141 6.73 -3.33 6.59
CA ASP A 141 7.71 -4.37 6.93
C ASP A 141 8.43 -4.85 5.68
N LEU A 142 7.71 -5.12 4.58
CA LEU A 142 8.29 -5.46 3.29
C LEU A 142 9.23 -4.35 2.75
N ALA A 143 8.83 -3.09 2.90
CA ALA A 143 9.66 -1.96 2.49
C ALA A 143 10.93 -1.82 3.35
N LEU A 144 10.86 -2.15 4.63
CA LEU A 144 12.02 -2.17 5.53
C LEU A 144 12.96 -3.33 5.19
N GLU A 145 12.42 -4.52 4.96
CA GLU A 145 13.20 -5.73 4.60
C GLU A 145 13.95 -5.57 3.28
N ALA A 146 13.40 -4.80 2.34
CA ALA A 146 14.08 -4.48 1.08
C ALA A 146 15.25 -3.50 1.26
N SER A 147 15.39 -2.85 2.43
CA SER A 147 16.53 -1.99 2.72
C SER A 147 17.79 -2.83 3.03
N PRO A 148 18.93 -2.55 2.39
CA PRO A 148 20.18 -3.23 2.73
C PRO A 148 20.62 -3.03 4.18
N LEU A 149 20.12 -1.98 4.83
CA LEU A 149 20.39 -1.69 6.24
C LEU A 149 19.56 -2.54 7.21
N TYR A 150 18.45 -3.14 6.76
CA TYR A 150 17.52 -3.83 7.64
C TYR A 150 18.17 -4.99 8.40
N GLY A 151 18.85 -5.89 7.70
CA GLY A 151 19.50 -7.05 8.30
C GLY A 151 20.51 -6.68 9.38
N PRO A 152 21.53 -5.85 9.08
CA PRO A 152 22.51 -5.38 10.04
C PRO A 152 21.90 -4.65 11.24
N LEU A 153 20.93 -3.77 11.02
CA LEU A 153 20.25 -3.05 12.11
C LEU A 153 19.42 -3.97 12.98
N ALA A 154 18.70 -4.94 12.41
CA ALA A 154 17.92 -5.91 13.16
C ALA A 154 18.80 -6.78 14.07
N GLU A 155 20.01 -7.14 13.59
CA GLU A 155 20.98 -7.88 14.42
C GLU A 155 21.49 -7.04 15.57
N LEU A 156 21.91 -5.80 15.33
CA LEU A 156 22.33 -4.87 16.37
C LEU A 156 21.23 -4.60 17.40
N ALA A 157 19.98 -4.52 16.95
CA ALA A 157 18.84 -4.35 17.86
C ALA A 157 18.65 -5.58 18.79
N ARG A 158 18.89 -6.80 18.28
CA ARG A 158 18.86 -8.02 19.10
C ARG A 158 20.01 -8.07 20.11
N GLU A 159 21.20 -7.60 19.73
CA GLU A 159 22.36 -7.51 20.62
C GLU A 159 22.16 -6.43 21.69
N GLY A 160 21.22 -5.51 21.53
CA GLY A 160 20.96 -4.43 22.47
C GLY A 160 21.97 -3.30 22.36
N PHE A 161 22.33 -2.88 21.15
CA PHE A 161 23.30 -1.82 20.91
C PHE A 161 22.87 -0.49 21.55
N THR A 162 23.81 0.15 22.23
CA THR A 162 23.70 1.50 22.76
C THR A 162 24.96 2.27 22.43
N GLY A 163 24.86 3.43 21.79
CA GLY A 163 26.01 4.20 21.38
C GLY A 163 25.63 5.46 20.60
N THR A 164 26.63 6.19 20.15
CA THR A 164 26.49 7.35 19.27
C THR A 164 26.23 6.91 17.82
N VAL A 165 25.78 7.86 16.98
CA VAL A 165 25.60 7.61 15.53
C VAL A 165 26.91 7.19 14.86
N ALA A 166 28.05 7.78 15.26
CA ALA A 166 29.36 7.43 14.71
C ALA A 166 29.77 5.99 15.06
N GLU A 167 29.52 5.56 16.30
CA GLU A 167 29.77 4.17 16.73
C GLU A 167 28.84 3.19 16.01
N LEU A 168 27.56 3.55 15.81
CA LEU A 168 26.62 2.78 15.03
C LEU A 168 27.13 2.58 13.59
N HIS A 169 27.55 3.65 12.93
CA HIS A 169 28.10 3.59 11.57
C HIS A 169 29.30 2.66 11.50
N THR A 170 30.28 2.86 12.42
CA THR A 170 31.47 2.00 12.49
C THR A 170 31.11 0.52 12.69
N ARG A 171 30.11 0.27 13.53
CA ARG A 171 29.65 -1.10 13.80
C ARG A 171 28.98 -1.72 12.57
N LEU A 172 28.12 -0.97 11.88
CA LEU A 172 27.47 -1.41 10.64
C LEU A 172 28.51 -1.69 9.55
N ASP A 173 29.49 -0.82 9.35
CA ASP A 173 30.57 -1.02 8.40
C ASP A 173 31.37 -2.29 8.70
N SER A 174 31.63 -2.58 9.99
CA SER A 174 32.31 -3.83 10.36
C SER A 174 31.50 -5.08 10.06
N MET A 175 30.18 -5.00 10.03
CA MET A 175 29.29 -6.12 9.72
C MET A 175 29.17 -6.38 8.21
N VAL A 176 29.48 -5.39 7.39
CA VAL A 176 29.32 -5.42 5.92
C VAL A 176 30.66 -5.37 5.19
N GLY A 177 31.68 -4.72 5.76
CA GLY A 177 32.92 -4.37 5.08
C GLY A 177 33.90 -5.54 4.79
N ASP A 178 33.69 -6.72 5.33
CA ASP A 178 34.49 -7.92 5.08
C ASP A 178 33.66 -9.00 4.38
N ALA A 179 34.23 -9.62 3.35
CA ALA A 179 33.57 -10.73 2.62
C ALA A 179 33.17 -11.90 3.54
N ASN A 180 33.85 -12.06 4.70
CA ASN A 180 33.52 -13.04 5.72
C ASN A 180 32.59 -12.52 6.82
N ALA A 181 32.21 -11.24 6.77
CA ALA A 181 31.27 -10.65 7.72
C ALA A 181 29.84 -11.21 7.51
N PRO A 182 29.00 -11.22 8.54
CA PRO A 182 27.63 -11.75 8.47
C PRO A 182 26.81 -11.18 7.30
N PHE A 183 27.10 -9.97 6.88
CA PHE A 183 26.40 -9.26 5.78
C PHE A 183 27.36 -8.82 4.67
N GLY A 184 28.51 -9.47 4.51
CA GLY A 184 29.57 -9.09 3.55
C GLY A 184 29.12 -9.10 2.08
N ALA A 185 28.09 -9.86 1.74
CA ALA A 185 27.49 -9.85 0.42
C ALA A 185 26.84 -8.48 0.05
N LEU A 186 26.43 -7.68 1.02
CA LEU A 186 25.85 -6.36 0.79
C LEU A 186 26.89 -5.33 0.33
N ALA A 187 28.15 -5.48 0.73
CA ALA A 187 29.23 -4.58 0.32
C ALA A 187 29.55 -4.70 -1.18
N GLN A 188 29.23 -5.83 -1.80
CA GLN A 188 29.47 -6.08 -3.23
C GLN A 188 28.33 -5.54 -4.11
N GLY A 189 27.21 -5.14 -3.52
CA GLY A 189 26.08 -4.51 -4.21
C GLY A 189 26.22 -2.98 -4.19
N ALA A 190 25.88 -2.32 -5.30
CA ALA A 190 25.88 -0.84 -5.44
C ALA A 190 24.90 -0.11 -4.51
N GLN A 191 24.33 -0.77 -3.51
CA GLN A 191 23.25 -0.26 -2.64
C GLN A 191 23.70 0.10 -1.22
N TRP A 192 24.95 -0.19 -0.84
CA TRP A 192 25.43 0.19 0.49
C TRP A 192 25.78 1.68 0.51
N PRO A 193 25.16 2.50 1.39
CA PRO A 193 25.53 3.90 1.55
C PRO A 193 26.92 3.99 2.19
N GLY A 194 27.91 4.45 1.42
CA GLY A 194 29.28 4.72 1.88
C GLY A 194 29.37 5.97 2.72
#